data_95c4e81c203b09a8f5daee2c591c3506
#
_entry.id   95c4e81c203b09a8f5daee2c591c3506
#
_cell.length_a   1.000
_cell.length_b   1.000
_cell.length_c   1.000
_cell.angle_alpha   90.00
_cell.angle_beta   90.00
_cell.angle_gamma   90.00
#
_symmetry.space_group_name_H-M   'P 1'
#
loop_
_entity.id
_entity.type
_entity.pdbx_description
1 polymer ?
#
loop_
_entity_poly.entity_id
_entity_poly.type
_entity_poly.pdbx_seq_one_letter_code
_entity_poly.pdbx_strand_id
1 'polypeptide(L)'
;MEDPEPNRTRPESGPEPFVSRLLRRAADALAHTPEHGDAVTPAGIGAAMAGLSDAERAMIANILRLRDLRVIDVMTPRADIVAVGVDSDLDSVFAAFREGSLSRLPVYRETLDDPMGFVHLKDLAIAYGLGRTASDDDFDLKKHIRTALFVPPSMRIAALMQKMQGSRVHMALVIDEFGGVDGLVTIEDLVEQIVGDIEDEHDEEEIAHWREESPGVYLIDARADIAEFEEAEGVTLRLADWEEDVDTLGGLVFMLTGRVPVRAEVIAHPAGHEFQIVDADARRIKRLRLIVQGASQPVSPAARKAAE
;
A
#
# COMPACT_ATOMS: atom_id res chain seq x y z
N MET A 1 -50.84 -20.69 -35.53
CA MET A 1 -49.49 -21.27 -35.62
C MET A 1 -48.57 -20.19 -35.11
N GLU A 2 -48.49 -20.14 -33.76
CA GLU A 2 -47.74 -19.09 -33.00
C GLU A 2 -46.35 -19.62 -32.75
N ASP A 3 -45.34 -18.84 -33.15
CA ASP A 3 -43.95 -19.10 -32.84
C ASP A 3 -43.64 -18.74 -31.37
N PRO A 4 -42.88 -19.55 -30.62
CA PRO A 4 -42.52 -19.26 -29.26
C PRO A 4 -41.36 -18.26 -29.19
N GLU A 5 -41.52 -17.19 -28.37
CA GLU A 5 -40.50 -16.22 -28.05
C GLU A 5 -39.27 -16.87 -27.37
N PRO A 6 -38.05 -16.40 -27.65
CA PRO A 6 -36.84 -16.90 -27.01
C PRO A 6 -36.71 -16.37 -25.57
N ASN A 7 -36.63 -17.30 -24.64
CA ASN A 7 -36.37 -17.14 -23.23
C ASN A 7 -35.02 -16.38 -23.01
N ARG A 8 -35.08 -15.12 -22.62
CA ARG A 8 -33.91 -14.32 -22.18
C ARG A 8 -33.57 -14.74 -20.77
N THR A 9 -32.60 -15.65 -20.64
CA THR A 9 -31.92 -15.90 -19.36
C THR A 9 -31.20 -14.63 -18.89
N ARG A 10 -31.59 -14.12 -17.71
CA ARG A 10 -30.85 -13.05 -17.00
C ARG A 10 -29.47 -13.59 -16.63
N PRO A 11 -28.39 -12.81 -16.80
CA PRO A 11 -27.09 -13.19 -16.27
C PRO A 11 -27.15 -13.21 -14.74
N GLU A 12 -26.74 -14.31 -14.14
CA GLU A 12 -26.52 -14.44 -12.69
C GLU A 12 -25.48 -13.42 -12.26
N SER A 13 -25.86 -12.53 -11.37
CA SER A 13 -24.98 -11.55 -10.77
C SER A 13 -23.99 -12.25 -9.85
N GLY A 14 -22.72 -12.29 -10.24
CA GLY A 14 -21.63 -12.67 -9.36
C GLY A 14 -21.59 -11.79 -8.11
N PRO A 15 -20.86 -12.19 -7.04
CA PRO A 15 -20.83 -11.44 -5.79
C PRO A 15 -20.33 -10.00 -6.04
N GLU A 16 -21.15 -9.04 -5.62
CA GLU A 16 -20.82 -7.62 -5.75
C GLU A 16 -19.53 -7.30 -4.99
N PRO A 17 -18.62 -6.47 -5.55
CA PRO A 17 -17.40 -6.03 -4.87
C PRO A 17 -17.73 -5.41 -3.50
N PHE A 18 -16.90 -5.67 -2.51
CA PHE A 18 -17.04 -5.18 -1.13
C PHE A 18 -17.31 -3.67 -1.06
N VAL A 19 -16.58 -2.90 -1.86
CA VAL A 19 -16.72 -1.42 -1.93
C VAL A 19 -18.12 -0.99 -2.40
N SER A 20 -18.72 -1.69 -3.35
CA SER A 20 -20.10 -1.37 -3.81
C SER A 20 -21.16 -1.70 -2.77
N ARG A 21 -20.94 -2.72 -1.92
CA ARG A 21 -21.83 -3.01 -0.78
C ARG A 21 -21.71 -1.96 0.31
N LEU A 22 -20.49 -1.47 0.59
CA LEU A 22 -20.25 -0.42 1.58
C LEU A 22 -20.88 0.91 1.15
N LEU A 23 -20.68 1.30 -0.11
CA LEU A 23 -21.29 2.51 -0.67
C LEU A 23 -22.82 2.44 -0.72
N ARG A 24 -23.38 1.25 -0.99
CA ARG A 24 -24.84 1.05 -0.97
C ARG A 24 -25.38 1.13 0.45
N ARG A 25 -24.72 0.51 1.45
CA ARG A 25 -25.10 0.62 2.86
C ARG A 25 -25.01 2.05 3.37
N ALA A 26 -23.97 2.79 3.00
CA ALA A 26 -23.86 4.20 3.33
C ALA A 26 -24.96 5.03 2.65
N ALA A 27 -25.29 4.75 1.40
CA ALA A 27 -26.39 5.38 0.68
C ALA A 27 -27.77 5.00 1.28
N ASP A 28 -27.97 3.73 1.67
CA ASP A 28 -29.21 3.27 2.31
C ASP A 28 -29.36 3.85 3.72
N ALA A 29 -28.28 3.98 4.49
CA ALA A 29 -28.30 4.68 5.78
C ALA A 29 -28.63 6.17 5.66
N LEU A 30 -28.16 6.79 4.56
CA LEU A 30 -28.51 8.18 4.23
C LEU A 30 -29.91 8.33 3.63
N ALA A 31 -30.44 7.28 2.99
CA ALA A 31 -31.77 7.28 2.37
C ALA A 31 -32.91 6.94 3.33
N HIS A 32 -32.62 6.37 4.51
CA HIS A 32 -33.62 6.06 5.55
C HIS A 32 -33.81 7.22 6.54
N THR A 33 -33.61 8.46 6.13
CA THR A 33 -34.12 9.61 6.88
C THR A 33 -35.61 9.73 6.63
N PRO A 34 -36.48 9.82 7.67
CA PRO A 34 -37.89 10.03 7.49
C PRO A 34 -38.11 11.38 6.78
N GLU A 35 -39.09 11.39 5.84
CA GLU A 35 -39.54 12.57 5.11
C GLU A 35 -39.96 13.68 6.08
N HIS A 36 -39.06 14.55 6.45
CA HIS A 36 -39.27 15.93 6.84
C HIS A 36 -37.90 16.61 6.86
N GLY A 37 -37.81 17.75 6.18
CA GLY A 37 -36.59 18.52 5.90
C GLY A 37 -35.87 19.05 7.15
N ASP A 38 -35.38 18.17 7.99
CA ASP A 38 -34.54 18.52 9.12
C ASP A 38 -33.08 18.38 8.71
N ALA A 39 -32.38 19.50 8.77
CA ALA A 39 -30.93 19.55 8.69
C ALA A 39 -30.34 18.43 9.56
N VAL A 40 -29.37 17.72 9.02
CA VAL A 40 -28.61 16.67 9.72
C VAL A 40 -28.13 17.25 11.05
N THR A 41 -28.84 16.93 12.13
CA THR A 41 -28.50 17.45 13.46
C THR A 41 -27.27 16.70 14.00
N PRO A 42 -26.41 17.34 14.79
CA PRO A 42 -25.27 16.68 15.44
C PRO A 42 -25.65 15.43 16.23
N ALA A 43 -26.86 15.38 16.78
CA ALA A 43 -27.41 14.21 17.48
C ALA A 43 -27.71 13.03 16.55
N GLY A 44 -28.17 13.28 15.32
CA GLY A 44 -28.44 12.25 14.30
C GLY A 44 -27.13 11.63 13.76
N ILE A 45 -26.09 12.45 13.60
CA ILE A 45 -24.74 11.95 13.23
C ILE A 45 -24.18 11.08 14.35
N GLY A 46 -24.32 11.49 15.63
CA GLY A 46 -23.85 10.71 16.78
C GLY A 46 -24.53 9.36 16.88
N ALA A 47 -25.85 9.28 16.64
CA ALA A 47 -26.60 8.02 16.65
C ALA A 47 -26.22 7.11 15.48
N ALA A 48 -25.99 7.66 14.28
CA ALA A 48 -25.50 6.91 13.12
C ALA A 48 -24.09 6.37 13.33
N MET A 49 -23.22 7.12 14.01
CA MET A 49 -21.85 6.68 14.32
C MET A 49 -21.79 5.62 15.44
N ALA A 50 -22.79 5.53 16.31
CA ALA A 50 -22.80 4.56 17.40
C ALA A 50 -22.91 3.09 16.95
N GLY A 51 -23.38 2.85 15.71
CA GLY A 51 -23.51 1.51 15.13
C GLY A 51 -22.37 1.12 14.18
N LEU A 52 -21.36 1.98 14.02
CA LEU A 52 -20.22 1.72 13.14
C LEU A 52 -19.10 0.99 13.90
N SER A 53 -18.40 0.10 13.19
CA SER A 53 -17.14 -0.47 13.65
C SER A 53 -16.05 0.59 13.80
N ASP A 54 -14.97 0.28 14.50
CA ASP A 54 -13.85 1.20 14.67
C ASP A 54 -13.19 1.50 13.31
N ALA A 55 -13.08 0.50 12.44
CA ALA A 55 -12.59 0.67 11.07
C ALA A 55 -13.47 1.64 10.25
N GLU A 56 -14.79 1.51 10.32
CA GLU A 56 -15.71 2.44 9.63
C GLU A 56 -15.60 3.87 10.18
N ARG A 57 -15.45 4.02 11.50
CA ARG A 57 -15.21 5.32 12.14
C ARG A 57 -13.89 5.95 11.70
N ALA A 58 -12.82 5.14 11.62
CA ALA A 58 -11.51 5.58 11.14
C ALA A 58 -11.58 6.03 9.67
N MET A 59 -12.26 5.28 8.78
CA MET A 59 -12.47 5.67 7.39
C MET A 59 -13.20 7.00 7.28
N ILE A 60 -14.25 7.23 8.08
CA ILE A 60 -14.99 8.50 8.09
C ILE A 60 -14.07 9.64 8.55
N ALA A 61 -13.27 9.43 9.59
CA ALA A 61 -12.31 10.42 10.06
C ALA A 61 -11.24 10.73 8.99
N ASN A 62 -10.77 9.71 8.26
CA ASN A 62 -9.86 9.85 7.15
C ASN A 62 -10.47 10.67 6.00
N ILE A 63 -11.73 10.39 5.62
CA ILE A 63 -12.47 11.16 4.61
C ILE A 63 -12.57 12.64 5.00
N LEU A 64 -12.79 12.96 6.27
CA LEU A 64 -12.84 14.35 6.73
C LEU A 64 -11.47 15.03 6.62
N ARG A 65 -10.38 14.34 6.95
CA ARG A 65 -8.99 14.81 6.80
C ARG A 65 -8.59 15.01 5.32
N LEU A 66 -9.13 14.18 4.42
CA LEU A 66 -8.87 14.26 2.98
C LEU A 66 -9.15 15.64 2.37
N ARG A 67 -10.04 16.43 2.99
CA ARG A 67 -10.42 17.77 2.52
C ARG A 67 -9.24 18.75 2.54
N ASP A 68 -8.29 18.55 3.44
CA ASP A 68 -7.17 19.46 3.68
C ASP A 68 -5.87 18.97 3.02
N LEU A 69 -5.78 17.66 2.71
CA LEU A 69 -4.61 17.06 2.08
C LEU A 69 -4.44 17.50 0.62
N ARG A 70 -3.18 17.70 0.24
CA ARG A 70 -2.73 18.07 -1.10
C ARG A 70 -1.92 16.93 -1.72
N VAL A 71 -1.72 17.00 -3.02
CA VAL A 71 -0.92 16.02 -3.77
C VAL A 71 0.49 15.88 -3.21
N ILE A 72 1.13 16.99 -2.82
CA ILE A 72 2.47 16.98 -2.22
C ILE A 72 2.56 16.16 -0.93
N ASP A 73 1.46 16.03 -0.19
CA ASP A 73 1.44 15.34 1.11
C ASP A 73 1.43 13.81 0.94
N VAL A 74 1.05 13.30 -0.25
CA VAL A 74 0.82 11.87 -0.52
C VAL A 74 1.59 11.33 -1.72
N MET A 75 2.25 12.19 -2.49
CA MET A 75 2.98 11.78 -3.69
C MET A 75 4.24 10.97 -3.34
N THR A 76 4.60 10.04 -4.20
CA THR A 76 5.94 9.49 -4.26
C THR A 76 6.90 10.57 -4.77
N PRO A 77 7.91 10.97 -3.99
CA PRO A 77 8.88 11.99 -4.40
C PRO A 77 9.66 11.57 -5.64
N ARG A 78 10.13 12.55 -6.41
CA ARG A 78 10.95 12.34 -7.63
C ARG A 78 12.08 11.33 -7.45
N ALA A 79 12.78 11.38 -6.32
CA ALA A 79 13.92 10.51 -6.04
C ALA A 79 13.57 9.02 -5.98
N ASP A 80 12.32 8.71 -5.67
CA ASP A 80 11.82 7.35 -5.47
C ASP A 80 11.03 6.83 -6.69
N ILE A 81 10.92 7.65 -7.77
CA ILE A 81 10.21 7.24 -8.98
C ILE A 81 11.04 6.25 -9.78
N VAL A 82 10.53 5.04 -9.93
CA VAL A 82 11.05 4.07 -10.90
C VAL A 82 10.41 4.39 -12.27
N ALA A 83 11.22 4.71 -13.26
CA ALA A 83 10.77 5.10 -14.61
C ALA A 83 11.69 4.49 -15.67
N VAL A 84 11.23 4.46 -16.94
CA VAL A 84 11.99 3.91 -18.06
C VAL A 84 12.10 4.91 -19.20
N GLY A 85 13.25 4.91 -19.88
CA GLY A 85 13.43 5.70 -21.09
C GLY A 85 12.60 5.14 -22.25
N VAL A 86 12.14 6.00 -23.14
CA VAL A 86 11.28 5.62 -24.28
C VAL A 86 11.97 4.67 -25.28
N ASP A 87 13.30 4.68 -25.30
CA ASP A 87 14.12 3.84 -26.17
C ASP A 87 14.69 2.59 -25.43
N SER A 88 14.20 2.29 -24.21
CA SER A 88 14.56 1.08 -23.46
C SER A 88 14.10 -0.17 -24.20
N ASP A 89 14.90 -1.22 -24.13
CA ASP A 89 14.54 -2.55 -24.63
C ASP A 89 13.54 -3.26 -23.72
N LEU A 90 12.95 -4.33 -24.20
CA LEU A 90 11.90 -5.09 -23.51
C LEU A 90 12.40 -5.69 -22.18
N ASP A 91 13.62 -6.22 -22.17
CA ASP A 91 14.19 -6.86 -20.97
C ASP A 91 14.44 -5.84 -19.87
N SER A 92 14.96 -4.66 -20.21
CA SER A 92 15.15 -3.54 -19.28
C SER A 92 13.82 -3.06 -18.67
N VAL A 93 12.78 -2.97 -19.50
CA VAL A 93 11.44 -2.57 -19.03
C VAL A 93 10.87 -3.63 -18.06
N PHE A 94 10.98 -4.93 -18.38
CA PHE A 94 10.54 -6.00 -17.47
C PHE A 94 11.38 -6.07 -16.19
N ALA A 95 12.69 -5.77 -16.27
CA ALA A 95 13.55 -5.69 -15.09
C ALA A 95 13.06 -4.59 -14.14
N ALA A 96 12.79 -3.39 -14.66
CA ALA A 96 12.25 -2.28 -13.87
C ALA A 96 10.90 -2.61 -13.20
N PHE A 97 10.00 -3.29 -13.90
CA PHE A 97 8.74 -3.78 -13.31
C PHE A 97 8.97 -4.77 -12.17
N ARG A 98 9.93 -5.69 -12.32
CA ARG A 98 10.23 -6.72 -11.33
C ARG A 98 10.89 -6.14 -10.07
N GLU A 99 11.88 -5.28 -10.26
CA GLU A 99 12.61 -4.64 -9.15
C GLU A 99 11.69 -3.75 -8.31
N GLY A 100 10.82 -2.96 -8.97
CA GLY A 100 9.88 -2.08 -8.29
C GLY A 100 8.62 -2.79 -7.80
N SER A 101 8.36 -4.05 -8.22
CA SER A 101 7.06 -4.75 -7.99
C SER A 101 5.85 -3.90 -8.41
N LEU A 102 6.01 -3.14 -9.49
CA LEU A 102 5.04 -2.14 -9.95
C LEU A 102 4.13 -2.69 -11.05
N SER A 103 2.94 -2.09 -11.21
CA SER A 103 2.03 -2.39 -12.32
C SER A 103 2.12 -1.39 -13.46
N ARG A 104 2.68 -0.20 -13.21
CA ARG A 104 2.81 0.91 -14.16
C ARG A 104 4.15 1.60 -13.95
N LEU A 105 4.81 1.98 -15.05
CA LEU A 105 6.04 2.74 -15.03
C LEU A 105 5.88 4.02 -15.87
N PRO A 106 6.25 5.19 -15.35
CA PRO A 106 6.42 6.39 -16.16
C PRO A 106 7.42 6.16 -17.29
N VAL A 107 7.14 6.75 -18.44
CA VAL A 107 8.02 6.72 -19.61
C VAL A 107 8.45 8.14 -19.93
N TYR A 108 9.75 8.36 -20.09
CA TYR A 108 10.33 9.65 -20.41
C TYR A 108 11.20 9.58 -21.67
N ARG A 109 11.49 10.73 -22.31
CA ARG A 109 12.33 10.79 -23.52
C ARG A 109 13.81 10.88 -23.17
N GLU A 110 14.29 11.99 -22.68
CA GLU A 110 15.71 12.21 -22.35
C GLU A 110 15.93 12.19 -20.84
N THR A 111 15.05 12.86 -20.12
CA THR A 111 15.04 12.94 -18.66
C THR A 111 13.62 12.79 -18.15
N LEU A 112 13.46 12.55 -16.85
CA LEU A 112 12.15 12.46 -16.23
C LEU A 112 11.32 13.75 -16.39
N ASP A 113 11.95 14.89 -16.68
CA ASP A 113 11.29 16.17 -16.94
C ASP A 113 10.66 16.27 -18.33
N ASP A 114 10.91 15.29 -19.22
CA ASP A 114 10.18 15.13 -20.50
C ASP A 114 9.33 13.85 -20.47
N PRO A 115 8.29 13.81 -19.63
CA PRO A 115 7.45 12.63 -19.47
C PRO A 115 6.50 12.46 -20.65
N MET A 116 6.48 11.27 -21.22
CA MET A 116 5.63 10.91 -22.35
C MET A 116 4.29 10.26 -21.92
N GLY A 117 4.23 9.73 -20.72
CA GLY A 117 3.09 8.99 -20.21
C GLY A 117 3.54 7.84 -19.33
N PHE A 118 2.81 6.73 -19.37
CA PHE A 118 3.16 5.51 -18.64
C PHE A 118 2.91 4.25 -19.47
N VAL A 119 3.63 3.19 -19.15
CA VAL A 119 3.39 1.84 -19.68
C VAL A 119 2.79 0.96 -18.60
N HIS A 120 1.91 0.04 -18.99
CA HIS A 120 1.26 -0.89 -18.09
C HIS A 120 1.81 -2.31 -18.27
N LEU A 121 2.26 -2.95 -17.19
CA LEU A 121 2.79 -4.32 -17.22
C LEU A 121 1.89 -5.30 -17.95
N LYS A 122 0.56 -5.24 -17.73
CA LYS A 122 -0.39 -6.15 -18.37
C LYS A 122 -0.40 -6.04 -19.90
N ASP A 123 -0.18 -4.83 -20.45
CA ASP A 123 -0.21 -4.63 -21.91
C ASP A 123 1.00 -5.31 -22.56
N LEU A 124 2.17 -5.16 -21.92
CA LEU A 124 3.40 -5.83 -22.36
C LEU A 124 3.33 -7.35 -22.14
N ALA A 125 2.80 -7.79 -21.00
CA ALA A 125 2.64 -9.21 -20.71
C ALA A 125 1.72 -9.93 -21.72
N ILE A 126 0.67 -9.26 -22.18
CA ILE A 126 -0.22 -9.79 -23.23
C ILE A 126 0.49 -9.80 -24.58
N ALA A 127 1.21 -8.73 -24.94
CA ALA A 127 1.85 -8.60 -26.25
C ALA A 127 3.09 -9.51 -26.40
N TYR A 128 3.93 -9.59 -25.35
CA TYR A 128 5.26 -10.21 -25.41
C TYR A 128 5.47 -11.36 -24.43
N GLY A 129 4.61 -11.55 -23.43
CA GLY A 129 4.77 -12.55 -22.39
C GLY A 129 3.85 -13.77 -22.55
N LEU A 130 2.54 -13.56 -22.55
CA LEU A 130 1.53 -14.62 -22.53
C LEU A 130 1.12 -15.01 -23.97
N GLY A 131 1.83 -16.00 -24.55
CA GLY A 131 1.48 -16.55 -25.86
C GLY A 131 2.04 -15.80 -27.06
N ARG A 132 2.98 -14.88 -26.86
CA ARG A 132 3.76 -14.15 -27.85
C ARG A 132 3.01 -13.85 -29.15
N THR A 133 2.36 -12.71 -29.23
CA THR A 133 1.74 -12.19 -30.46
C THR A 133 2.70 -11.33 -31.28
N ALA A 134 3.83 -10.88 -30.69
CA ALA A 134 4.87 -10.09 -31.31
C ALA A 134 6.26 -10.70 -31.05
N SER A 135 7.23 -10.47 -31.94
CA SER A 135 8.63 -10.81 -31.76
C SER A 135 9.32 -9.72 -30.91
N ASP A 136 10.33 -10.10 -30.14
CA ASP A 136 11.12 -9.14 -29.34
C ASP A 136 11.85 -8.13 -30.26
N ASP A 137 12.19 -8.54 -31.47
CA ASP A 137 12.83 -7.68 -32.49
C ASP A 137 11.92 -6.52 -32.98
N ASP A 138 10.59 -6.65 -32.81
CA ASP A 138 9.60 -5.64 -33.19
C ASP A 138 9.16 -4.77 -32.01
N PHE A 139 9.83 -4.86 -30.84
CA PHE A 139 9.49 -4.09 -29.66
C PHE A 139 9.68 -2.60 -29.88
N ASP A 140 8.63 -1.83 -29.66
CA ASP A 140 8.65 -0.36 -29.67
C ASP A 140 7.78 0.12 -28.51
N LEU A 141 8.43 0.58 -27.44
CA LEU A 141 7.77 1.04 -26.21
C LEU A 141 6.78 2.17 -26.50
N LYS A 142 7.05 3.01 -27.52
CA LYS A 142 6.17 4.13 -27.92
C LYS A 142 4.75 3.70 -28.24
N LYS A 143 4.56 2.49 -28.78
CA LYS A 143 3.24 1.94 -29.13
C LYS A 143 2.40 1.53 -27.93
N HIS A 144 3.03 1.39 -26.75
CA HIS A 144 2.40 0.94 -25.51
C HIS A 144 2.22 2.05 -24.48
N ILE A 145 2.66 3.29 -24.80
CA ILE A 145 2.53 4.43 -23.91
C ILE A 145 1.06 4.84 -23.80
N ARG A 146 0.60 4.96 -22.57
CA ARG A 146 -0.72 5.51 -22.20
C ARG A 146 -0.56 6.92 -21.65
N THR A 147 -1.56 7.76 -21.86
CA THR A 147 -1.57 9.12 -21.34
C THR A 147 -1.64 9.14 -19.82
N ALA A 148 -0.72 9.86 -19.17
CA ALA A 148 -0.78 10.19 -17.75
C ALA A 148 -1.54 11.50 -17.53
N LEU A 149 -1.99 11.74 -16.30
CA LEU A 149 -2.45 13.05 -15.87
C LEU A 149 -1.24 13.87 -15.41
N PHE A 150 -1.32 15.20 -15.63
CA PHE A 150 -0.34 16.16 -15.10
C PHE A 150 -1.07 17.09 -14.12
N VAL A 151 -0.52 17.24 -12.92
CA VAL A 151 -1.15 17.99 -11.83
C VAL A 151 -0.11 18.76 -11.02
N PRO A 152 -0.45 19.93 -10.46
CA PRO A 152 0.44 20.66 -9.58
C PRO A 152 0.47 20.05 -8.17
N PRO A 153 1.57 20.19 -7.40
CA PRO A 153 1.70 19.67 -6.05
C PRO A 153 0.68 20.28 -5.07
N SER A 154 0.22 21.49 -5.35
CA SER A 154 -0.78 22.20 -4.52
C SER A 154 -2.22 21.74 -4.70
N MET A 155 -2.52 20.87 -5.69
CA MET A 155 -3.85 20.36 -5.94
C MET A 155 -4.38 19.56 -4.74
N ARG A 156 -5.66 19.72 -4.39
CA ARG A 156 -6.29 18.89 -3.35
C ARG A 156 -6.49 17.46 -3.84
N ILE A 157 -6.19 16.47 -3.00
CA ILE A 157 -6.30 15.06 -3.39
C ILE A 157 -7.74 14.66 -3.75
N ALA A 158 -8.76 15.22 -3.11
CA ALA A 158 -10.16 15.00 -3.49
C ALA A 158 -10.46 15.42 -4.93
N ALA A 159 -9.89 16.54 -5.40
CA ALA A 159 -10.03 17.00 -6.78
C ALA A 159 -9.26 16.09 -7.76
N LEU A 160 -8.06 15.63 -7.37
CA LEU A 160 -7.30 14.67 -8.16
C LEU A 160 -8.06 13.35 -8.32
N MET A 161 -8.62 12.82 -7.24
CA MET A 161 -9.41 11.58 -7.26
C MET A 161 -10.59 11.69 -8.25
N GLN A 162 -11.36 12.78 -8.21
CA GLN A 162 -12.44 13.00 -9.17
C GLN A 162 -11.93 13.08 -10.61
N LYS A 163 -10.78 13.73 -10.84
CA LYS A 163 -10.17 13.83 -12.17
C LYS A 163 -9.72 12.46 -12.68
N MET A 164 -9.09 11.63 -11.82
CA MET A 164 -8.68 10.26 -12.16
C MET A 164 -9.88 9.38 -12.48
N GLN A 165 -10.95 9.44 -11.68
CA GLN A 165 -12.19 8.70 -11.92
C GLN A 165 -12.86 9.12 -13.25
N GLY A 166 -12.96 10.43 -13.50
CA GLY A 166 -13.59 10.96 -14.71
C GLY A 166 -12.83 10.62 -15.99
N SER A 167 -11.51 10.63 -15.95
CA SER A 167 -10.63 10.30 -17.09
C SER A 167 -10.30 8.81 -17.19
N ARG A 168 -10.59 8.00 -16.17
CA ARG A 168 -10.18 6.59 -16.01
C ARG A 168 -8.67 6.40 -16.12
N VAL A 169 -7.91 7.38 -15.65
CA VAL A 169 -6.45 7.33 -15.59
C VAL A 169 -6.03 7.19 -14.14
N HIS A 170 -5.25 6.16 -13.83
CA HIS A 170 -4.89 5.78 -12.47
C HIS A 170 -3.50 6.27 -12.05
N MET A 171 -2.86 7.14 -12.85
CA MET A 171 -1.55 7.68 -12.56
C MET A 171 -1.49 9.16 -12.93
N ALA A 172 -0.95 9.98 -12.04
CA ALA A 172 -0.68 11.38 -12.27
C ALA A 172 0.79 11.69 -12.00
N LEU A 173 1.43 12.41 -12.88
CA LEU A 173 2.74 13.02 -12.66
C LEU A 173 2.54 14.41 -12.06
N VAL A 174 3.27 14.70 -11.01
CA VAL A 174 3.24 15.98 -10.31
C VAL A 174 4.29 16.88 -10.94
N ILE A 175 3.84 18.04 -11.44
CA ILE A 175 4.68 18.97 -12.18
C ILE A 175 4.83 20.25 -11.38
N ASP A 176 6.08 20.68 -11.18
CA ASP A 176 6.42 21.93 -10.52
C ASP A 176 6.17 23.18 -11.39
N GLU A 177 6.43 24.36 -10.84
CA GLU A 177 6.24 25.65 -11.54
C GLU A 177 7.21 25.88 -12.69
N PHE A 178 8.29 25.08 -12.77
CA PHE A 178 9.32 25.16 -13.82
C PHE A 178 9.10 24.11 -14.91
N GLY A 179 8.09 23.24 -14.78
CA GLY A 179 7.76 22.18 -15.70
C GLY A 179 8.49 20.86 -15.43
N GLY A 180 9.24 20.78 -14.34
CA GLY A 180 9.90 19.55 -13.90
C GLY A 180 8.94 18.57 -13.20
N VAL A 181 9.26 17.28 -13.26
CA VAL A 181 8.55 16.25 -12.51
C VAL A 181 9.04 16.26 -11.05
N ASP A 182 8.14 16.60 -10.13
CA ASP A 182 8.39 16.66 -8.70
C ASP A 182 7.99 15.38 -7.98
N GLY A 183 7.03 14.63 -8.52
CA GLY A 183 6.54 13.41 -7.94
C GLY A 183 5.58 12.63 -8.83
N LEU A 184 5.06 11.55 -8.26
CA LEU A 184 4.07 10.65 -8.86
C LEU A 184 2.98 10.34 -7.84
N VAL A 185 1.72 10.25 -8.29
CA VAL A 185 0.58 9.79 -7.46
C VAL A 185 -0.24 8.79 -8.26
N THR A 186 -0.61 7.70 -7.62
CA THR A 186 -1.53 6.71 -8.18
C THR A 186 -2.91 6.78 -7.50
N ILE A 187 -3.92 6.15 -8.10
CA ILE A 187 -5.25 6.06 -7.47
C ILE A 187 -5.19 5.21 -6.20
N GLU A 188 -4.28 4.26 -6.18
CA GLU A 188 -4.01 3.38 -5.05
C GLU A 188 -3.57 4.21 -3.82
N ASP A 189 -2.64 5.16 -3.98
CA ASP A 189 -2.17 6.06 -2.91
C ASP A 189 -3.32 6.92 -2.34
N LEU A 190 -4.22 7.39 -3.21
CA LEU A 190 -5.38 8.18 -2.79
C LEU A 190 -6.42 7.35 -2.04
N VAL A 191 -6.62 6.09 -2.43
CA VAL A 191 -7.53 5.17 -1.74
C VAL A 191 -6.97 4.77 -0.39
N GLU A 192 -5.67 4.57 -0.28
CA GLU A 192 -4.98 4.30 0.99
C GLU A 192 -5.24 5.40 2.02
N GLN A 193 -5.28 6.68 1.60
CA GLN A 193 -5.61 7.79 2.51
C GLN A 193 -7.04 7.73 3.07
N ILE A 194 -7.96 7.02 2.42
CA ILE A 194 -9.34 6.83 2.90
C ILE A 194 -9.45 5.59 3.77
N VAL A 195 -8.94 4.48 3.25
CA VAL A 195 -9.08 3.17 3.88
C VAL A 195 -8.15 3.05 5.08
N GLY A 196 -7.00 3.75 5.03
CA GLY A 196 -5.91 3.53 5.97
C GLY A 196 -5.19 2.22 5.70
N ASP A 197 -4.29 1.83 6.56
CA ASP A 197 -3.78 0.46 6.58
C ASP A 197 -4.99 -0.44 6.81
N ILE A 198 -5.31 -1.32 5.85
CA ILE A 198 -6.38 -2.31 6.01
C ILE A 198 -5.88 -3.30 7.06
N GLU A 199 -6.19 -3.02 8.32
CA GLU A 199 -6.14 -4.05 9.33
C GLU A 199 -7.25 -5.04 8.97
N ASP A 200 -6.89 -6.31 8.79
CA ASP A 200 -7.84 -7.36 8.42
C ASP A 200 -8.89 -7.45 9.54
N GLU A 201 -10.21 -7.47 9.22
CA GLU A 201 -11.29 -7.54 10.21
C GLU A 201 -11.20 -8.80 11.11
N HIS A 202 -10.29 -9.71 10.80
CA HIS A 202 -9.91 -10.84 11.64
C HIS A 202 -8.78 -10.52 12.64
N ASP A 203 -8.22 -9.30 12.60
CA ASP A 203 -7.20 -8.84 13.55
C ASP A 203 -7.80 -8.25 14.85
N GLU A 204 -9.14 -8.19 14.99
CA GLU A 204 -9.84 -7.74 16.23
C GLU A 204 -10.01 -8.83 17.31
N GLU A 205 -9.52 -10.04 17.13
CA GLU A 205 -9.19 -10.87 18.29
C GLU A 205 -7.85 -10.35 18.82
N GLU A 206 -7.84 -9.69 20.01
CA GLU A 206 -6.68 -9.27 20.81
C GLU A 206 -5.35 -9.65 20.15
N ILE A 207 -4.93 -8.90 19.13
CA ILE A 207 -3.64 -9.16 18.50
C ILE A 207 -2.63 -8.77 19.56
N ALA A 208 -2.18 -9.76 20.29
CA ALA A 208 -0.93 -9.65 20.98
C ALA A 208 0.03 -9.04 19.96
N HIS A 209 0.57 -7.84 20.24
CA HIS A 209 1.46 -7.11 19.35
C HIS A 209 2.64 -7.97 18.88
N TRP A 210 2.69 -9.23 19.32
CA TRP A 210 3.65 -10.26 18.93
C TRP A 210 3.04 -11.67 19.08
N ARG A 211 3.64 -12.62 18.38
CA ARG A 211 3.37 -14.06 18.54
C ARG A 211 4.66 -14.84 18.50
N GLU A 212 4.76 -15.88 19.30
CA GLU A 212 5.87 -16.81 19.22
C GLU A 212 5.68 -17.77 18.03
N GLU A 213 6.61 -17.75 17.07
CA GLU A 213 6.61 -18.66 15.91
C GLU A 213 7.31 -19.99 16.23
N SER A 214 8.30 -19.96 17.12
CA SER A 214 9.00 -21.12 17.68
C SER A 214 9.72 -20.68 18.96
N PRO A 215 10.15 -21.59 19.82
CA PRO A 215 10.75 -21.24 21.10
C PRO A 215 11.84 -20.17 20.98
N GLY A 216 11.59 -18.99 21.55
CA GLY A 216 12.47 -17.83 21.52
C GLY A 216 12.55 -17.10 20.18
N VAL A 217 11.61 -17.34 19.26
CA VAL A 217 11.48 -16.61 17.99
C VAL A 217 10.09 -15.98 17.91
N TYR A 218 10.04 -14.67 17.89
CA TYR A 218 8.80 -13.90 17.94
C TYR A 218 8.60 -13.08 16.66
N LEU A 219 7.45 -13.20 16.04
CA LEU A 219 7.00 -12.24 15.00
C LEU A 219 6.25 -11.11 15.70
N ILE A 220 6.70 -9.86 15.46
CA ILE A 220 6.32 -8.70 16.25
C ILE A 220 5.91 -7.56 15.32
N ASP A 221 4.79 -6.87 15.65
CA ASP A 221 4.48 -5.56 15.08
C ASP A 221 5.48 -4.53 15.60
N ALA A 222 6.04 -3.71 14.71
CA ALA A 222 7.04 -2.73 15.10
C ALA A 222 6.52 -1.66 16.09
N ARG A 223 5.20 -1.53 16.23
CA ARG A 223 4.53 -0.64 17.20
C ARG A 223 4.38 -1.24 18.58
N ALA A 224 4.73 -2.52 18.75
CA ALA A 224 4.67 -3.18 20.05
C ALA A 224 5.49 -2.43 21.11
N ASP A 225 4.90 -2.23 22.27
CA ASP A 225 5.56 -1.61 23.41
C ASP A 225 6.67 -2.51 23.95
N ILE A 226 7.85 -1.94 24.16
CA ILE A 226 9.02 -2.69 24.62
C ILE A 226 8.79 -3.21 26.04
N ALA A 227 8.21 -2.38 26.93
CA ALA A 227 8.01 -2.76 28.32
C ALA A 227 7.00 -3.89 28.46
N GLU A 228 5.90 -3.82 27.69
CA GLU A 228 4.90 -4.89 27.65
C GLU A 228 5.50 -6.21 27.14
N PHE A 229 6.32 -6.13 26.09
CA PHE A 229 6.99 -7.31 25.53
C PHE A 229 8.00 -7.91 26.53
N GLU A 230 8.84 -7.07 27.15
CA GLU A 230 9.84 -7.51 28.13
C GLU A 230 9.17 -8.18 29.33
N GLU A 231 8.05 -7.63 29.84
CA GLU A 231 7.31 -8.17 30.97
C GLU A 231 6.63 -9.52 30.64
N ALA A 232 6.03 -9.61 29.44
CA ALA A 232 5.30 -10.81 29.02
C ALA A 232 6.22 -11.98 28.69
N GLU A 233 7.34 -11.72 27.98
CA GLU A 233 8.20 -12.78 27.45
C GLU A 233 9.47 -13.00 28.28
N GLY A 234 9.73 -12.16 29.29
CA GLY A 234 10.88 -12.26 30.18
C GLY A 234 12.22 -11.99 29.47
N VAL A 235 12.21 -11.26 28.38
CA VAL A 235 13.37 -10.89 27.57
C VAL A 235 13.75 -9.46 27.91
N THR A 236 15.05 -9.17 28.09
CA THR A 236 15.51 -7.79 28.33
C THR A 236 16.13 -7.24 27.05
N LEU A 237 15.50 -6.19 26.51
CA LEU A 237 15.93 -5.52 25.29
C LEU A 237 16.47 -4.12 25.59
N ARG A 238 15.96 -3.44 26.61
CA ARG A 238 16.45 -2.14 27.04
C ARG A 238 17.73 -2.30 27.86
N LEU A 239 18.79 -1.58 27.47
CA LEU A 239 20.05 -1.57 28.21
C LEU A 239 20.09 -0.34 29.12
N ALA A 240 20.67 -0.51 30.33
CA ALA A 240 20.69 0.53 31.36
C ALA A 240 21.42 1.81 30.94
N ASP A 241 22.29 1.77 29.94
CA ASP A 241 23.13 2.88 29.49
C ASP A 241 22.48 3.67 28.31
N TRP A 242 21.23 3.35 27.91
CA TRP A 242 20.56 4.07 26.83
C TRP A 242 19.86 5.33 27.37
N GLU A 243 20.27 6.48 26.83
CA GLU A 243 19.75 7.80 27.24
C GLU A 243 18.46 8.18 26.50
N GLU A 244 18.06 7.45 25.47
CA GLU A 244 16.87 7.76 24.67
C GLU A 244 15.66 6.95 25.16
N ASP A 245 14.54 7.65 25.42
CA ASP A 245 13.23 7.03 25.69
C ASP A 245 12.66 6.50 24.38
N VAL A 246 12.81 5.19 24.17
CA VAL A 246 12.22 4.47 23.04
C VAL A 246 11.14 3.53 23.57
N ASP A 247 9.90 3.77 23.14
CA ASP A 247 8.73 3.02 23.63
C ASP A 247 8.43 1.79 22.80
N THR A 248 8.81 1.77 21.50
CA THR A 248 8.40 0.70 20.57
C THR A 248 9.58 -0.11 20.02
N LEU A 249 9.32 -1.40 19.70
CA LEU A 249 10.34 -2.29 19.14
C LEU A 249 10.86 -1.81 17.77
N GLY A 250 10.01 -1.18 16.95
CA GLY A 250 10.47 -0.53 15.72
C GLY A 250 11.37 0.67 15.98
N GLY A 251 11.07 1.46 17.00
CA GLY A 251 11.91 2.58 17.46
C GLY A 251 13.28 2.09 17.96
N LEU A 252 13.29 0.98 18.68
CA LEU A 252 14.52 0.34 19.15
C LEU A 252 15.43 -0.07 17.99
N VAL A 253 14.87 -0.71 16.96
CA VAL A 253 15.64 -1.10 15.77
C VAL A 253 16.14 0.13 15.01
N PHE A 254 15.31 1.18 14.91
CA PHE A 254 15.73 2.44 14.29
C PHE A 254 16.88 3.09 15.06
N MET A 255 16.82 3.11 16.38
CA MET A 255 17.91 3.63 17.25
C MET A 255 19.21 2.87 17.01
N LEU A 256 19.15 1.52 16.92
CA LEU A 256 20.33 0.67 16.67
C LEU A 256 20.98 0.90 15.31
N THR A 257 20.19 1.27 14.29
CA THR A 257 20.66 1.39 12.90
C THR A 257 20.89 2.83 12.44
N GLY A 258 20.26 3.81 13.09
CA GLY A 258 20.24 5.21 12.69
C GLY A 258 19.47 5.48 11.38
N ARG A 259 18.74 4.46 10.85
CA ARG A 259 17.94 4.54 9.62
C ARG A 259 16.83 3.49 9.64
N VAL A 260 15.88 3.59 8.72
CA VAL A 260 14.93 2.50 8.49
C VAL A 260 15.65 1.39 7.71
N PRO A 261 15.78 0.17 8.27
CA PRO A 261 16.40 -0.94 7.57
C PRO A 261 15.49 -1.54 6.49
N VAL A 262 16.09 -2.22 5.51
CA VAL A 262 15.34 -2.83 4.42
C VAL A 262 14.81 -4.22 4.80
N ARG A 263 13.82 -4.72 4.07
CA ARG A 263 13.29 -6.08 4.25
C ARG A 263 14.39 -7.13 4.15
N ALA A 264 14.32 -8.15 5.00
CA ALA A 264 15.27 -9.24 5.17
C ALA A 264 16.63 -8.83 5.77
N GLU A 265 16.82 -7.58 6.16
CA GLU A 265 18.01 -7.14 6.89
C GLU A 265 17.99 -7.72 8.31
N VAL A 266 19.17 -8.12 8.79
CA VAL A 266 19.36 -8.65 10.15
C VAL A 266 20.19 -7.65 10.96
N ILE A 267 19.66 -7.24 12.09
CA ILE A 267 20.29 -6.29 13.00
C ILE A 267 20.62 -6.98 14.31
N ALA A 268 21.91 -6.95 14.67
CA ALA A 268 22.37 -7.50 15.94
C ALA A 268 22.05 -6.55 17.10
N HIS A 269 21.48 -7.10 18.16
CA HIS A 269 21.25 -6.40 19.41
C HIS A 269 22.45 -6.58 20.34
N PRO A 270 22.86 -5.55 21.12
CA PRO A 270 24.03 -5.66 22.01
C PRO A 270 23.93 -6.75 23.08
N ALA A 271 22.71 -7.15 23.49
CA ALA A 271 22.47 -8.27 24.39
C ALA A 271 22.60 -9.65 23.71
N GLY A 272 22.94 -9.71 22.42
CA GLY A 272 23.13 -10.93 21.66
C GLY A 272 21.89 -11.43 20.93
N HIS A 273 20.75 -10.73 21.01
CA HIS A 273 19.57 -11.04 20.22
C HIS A 273 19.74 -10.56 18.78
N GLU A 274 18.86 -11.02 17.88
CA GLU A 274 18.86 -10.61 16.47
C GLU A 274 17.45 -10.14 16.06
N PHE A 275 17.37 -8.97 15.40
CA PHE A 275 16.17 -8.51 14.75
C PHE A 275 16.26 -8.75 13.24
N GLN A 276 15.33 -9.49 12.69
CA GLN A 276 15.18 -9.68 11.25
C GLN A 276 13.99 -8.87 10.76
N ILE A 277 14.19 -8.01 9.78
CA ILE A 277 13.13 -7.19 9.21
C ILE A 277 12.26 -8.03 8.27
N VAL A 278 11.01 -8.23 8.65
CA VAL A 278 10.04 -9.00 7.87
C VAL A 278 9.32 -8.11 6.87
N ASP A 279 8.95 -6.89 7.30
CA ASP A 279 8.30 -5.90 6.46
C ASP A 279 8.67 -4.48 6.90
N ALA A 280 9.01 -3.62 5.92
CA ALA A 280 9.31 -2.21 6.13
C ALA A 280 9.03 -1.43 4.84
N ASP A 281 8.72 -0.15 4.97
CA ASP A 281 8.67 0.81 3.88
C ASP A 281 9.76 1.88 4.04
N ALA A 282 9.82 2.85 3.14
CA ALA A 282 10.85 3.90 3.17
C ALA A 282 10.79 4.80 4.42
N ARG A 283 9.71 4.76 5.20
CA ARG A 283 9.48 5.65 6.34
C ARG A 283 9.51 4.93 7.68
N ARG A 284 9.11 3.63 7.71
CA ARG A 284 8.99 2.89 8.98
C ARG A 284 9.15 1.38 8.80
N ILE A 285 9.53 0.73 9.89
CA ILE A 285 9.44 -0.73 10.04
C ILE A 285 7.98 -1.06 10.36
N LYS A 286 7.42 -2.08 9.70
CA LYS A 286 6.05 -2.57 9.95
C LYS A 286 6.07 -3.83 10.80
N ARG A 287 6.89 -4.81 10.44
CA ARG A 287 7.03 -6.08 11.16
C ARG A 287 8.47 -6.53 11.23
N LEU A 288 8.83 -7.07 12.37
CA LEU A 288 10.14 -7.63 12.63
C LEU A 288 10.03 -9.01 13.30
N ARG A 289 11.06 -9.81 13.16
CA ARG A 289 11.22 -11.06 13.88
C ARG A 289 12.37 -10.89 14.86
N LEU A 290 12.11 -11.14 16.13
CA LEU A 290 13.11 -11.19 17.18
C LEU A 290 13.54 -12.63 17.38
N ILE A 291 14.84 -12.89 17.36
CA ILE A 291 15.46 -14.17 17.70
C ILE A 291 16.23 -13.94 19.00
N VAL A 292 15.74 -14.55 20.07
CA VAL A 292 16.34 -14.42 21.40
C VAL A 292 17.60 -15.27 21.48
N GLN A 293 18.67 -14.75 22.09
CA GLN A 293 19.91 -15.49 22.28
C GLN A 293 19.66 -16.81 23.02
N GLY A 294 20.11 -17.93 22.42
CA GLY A 294 19.92 -19.28 22.98
C GLY A 294 18.73 -20.05 22.36
N ALA A 295 17.90 -19.41 21.53
CA ALA A 295 16.88 -20.09 20.75
C ALA A 295 17.50 -20.87 19.57
N SER A 296 17.01 -22.08 19.32
CA SER A 296 17.44 -22.86 18.16
C SER A 296 16.90 -22.21 16.88
N GLN A 297 17.78 -21.77 15.99
CA GLN A 297 17.38 -21.18 14.70
C GLN A 297 16.49 -22.17 13.93
N PRO A 298 15.34 -21.75 13.38
CA PRO A 298 14.58 -22.55 12.43
C PRO A 298 15.45 -22.73 11.17
N VAL A 299 15.76 -23.98 10.83
CA VAL A 299 16.55 -24.34 9.65
C VAL A 299 15.85 -23.81 8.42
N SER A 300 16.48 -22.87 7.71
CA SER A 300 15.99 -22.31 6.44
C SER A 300 15.71 -23.44 5.45
N PRO A 301 14.57 -23.44 4.75
CA PRO A 301 14.20 -24.48 3.77
C PRO A 301 15.21 -24.62 2.61
N ALA A 302 16.11 -23.65 2.40
CA ALA A 302 17.18 -23.73 1.41
C ALA A 302 18.31 -24.72 1.78
N ALA A 303 18.51 -25.01 3.07
CA ALA A 303 19.56 -25.93 3.51
C ALA A 303 19.17 -27.43 3.42
N ARG A 304 17.88 -27.74 3.26
CA ARG A 304 17.40 -29.13 3.12
C ARG A 304 17.67 -29.75 1.73
N LYS A 305 17.93 -28.92 0.71
CA LYS A 305 18.18 -29.39 -0.67
C LYS A 305 19.64 -29.71 -0.99
N ALA A 306 20.56 -29.47 -0.05
CA ALA A 306 21.99 -29.75 -0.24
C ALA A 306 22.50 -31.00 0.52
N ALA A 307 21.60 -31.73 1.20
CA ALA A 307 21.95 -32.92 2.02
C ALA A 307 21.20 -34.20 1.55
N GLU A 308 20.54 -34.19 0.40
CA GLU A 308 20.09 -35.36 -0.38
C GLU A 308 20.83 -35.35 -1.75
#